data_69e9ff8feeb5dccff587077e3d0e3155
#
_entry.id   69e9ff8feeb5dccff587077e3d0e3155
#
_cell.length_a   1.000
_cell.length_b   1.000
_cell.length_c   1.000
_cell.angle_alpha   90.00
_cell.angle_beta   90.00
_cell.angle_gamma   90.00
#
_symmetry.space_group_name_H-M   'P 1'
#
loop_
_entity.id
_entity.type
_entity.pdbx_description
1 polymer ?
#
loop_
_entity_poly.entity_id
_entity_poly.type
_entity_poly.pdbx_seq_one_letter_code
_entity_poly.pdbx_strand_id
1 'polypeptide(L)'
;MSIETFIQEIETRKRKEIEGLEKDFQETKSRLQAEMNQTLKEIQERFSTEAKVKSEREQARIIEASKLQAKKIMFDAINANMQSAFVVIHQEIENYTKSPQYKKSLETMINNAKKKLGQNIIVHCREEDKSILKELGVTTSKSIKTLGGIIAENKEGTRELDLTFEELLRTNEDQVKSFLSEKM
;
A
#
# COMPACT_ATOMS: atom_id res chain seq x y z
N MET A 1 -1.22 -94.03 -45.60
CA MET A 1 -2.00 -92.79 -45.52
C MET A 1 -2.38 -92.33 -46.89
N SER A 2 -3.67 -92.09 -47.10
CA SER A 2 -4.10 -91.64 -48.45
C SER A 2 -3.73 -90.16 -48.60
N ILE A 3 -3.53 -89.66 -49.79
CA ILE A 3 -3.22 -88.27 -50.11
C ILE A 3 -4.34 -87.36 -49.58
N GLU A 4 -5.56 -87.81 -49.58
CA GLU A 4 -6.73 -87.09 -49.02
C GLU A 4 -6.64 -86.82 -47.51
N THR A 5 -6.19 -87.79 -46.70
CA THR A 5 -5.99 -87.64 -45.26
C THR A 5 -4.90 -86.64 -44.94
N PHE A 6 -3.85 -86.62 -45.77
CA PHE A 6 -2.77 -85.64 -45.61
C PHE A 6 -3.21 -84.18 -45.91
N ILE A 7 -4.00 -84.01 -46.99
CA ILE A 7 -4.57 -82.72 -47.36
C ILE A 7 -5.52 -82.18 -46.23
N GLN A 8 -6.39 -83.05 -45.70
CA GLN A 8 -7.29 -82.71 -44.62
C GLN A 8 -6.53 -82.31 -43.34
N GLU A 9 -5.41 -82.95 -43.02
CA GLU A 9 -4.58 -82.61 -41.88
C GLU A 9 -3.90 -81.22 -42.05
N ILE A 10 -3.41 -80.90 -43.26
CA ILE A 10 -2.84 -79.61 -43.59
C ILE A 10 -3.91 -78.50 -43.50
N GLU A 11 -5.09 -78.74 -44.06
CA GLU A 11 -6.19 -77.78 -43.97
C GLU A 11 -6.63 -77.51 -42.48
N THR A 12 -6.67 -78.59 -41.71
CA THR A 12 -7.01 -78.50 -40.31
C THR A 12 -5.96 -77.68 -39.48
N ARG A 13 -4.66 -77.92 -39.74
CA ARG A 13 -3.57 -77.16 -39.13
C ARG A 13 -3.61 -75.71 -39.56
N LYS A 14 -3.77 -75.42 -40.85
CA LYS A 14 -3.90 -74.05 -41.38
C LYS A 14 -5.08 -73.33 -40.73
N ARG A 15 -6.23 -73.98 -40.60
CA ARG A 15 -7.42 -73.40 -39.98
C ARG A 15 -7.15 -73.05 -38.49
N LYS A 16 -6.55 -73.93 -37.71
CA LYS A 16 -6.18 -73.73 -36.34
C LYS A 16 -5.15 -72.60 -36.17
N GLU A 17 -4.19 -72.48 -37.09
CA GLU A 17 -3.19 -71.45 -37.08
C GLU A 17 -3.79 -70.06 -37.38
N ILE A 18 -4.71 -69.97 -38.34
CA ILE A 18 -5.47 -68.74 -38.64
C ILE A 18 -6.34 -68.34 -37.45
N GLU A 19 -7.09 -69.26 -36.85
CA GLU A 19 -7.91 -69.03 -35.67
C GLU A 19 -7.04 -68.48 -34.46
N GLY A 20 -5.85 -69.09 -34.30
CA GLY A 20 -4.88 -68.63 -33.30
C GLY A 20 -4.42 -67.17 -33.53
N LEU A 21 -4.01 -66.89 -34.80
CA LEU A 21 -3.58 -65.53 -35.18
C LEU A 21 -4.70 -64.47 -35.04
N GLU A 22 -5.93 -64.87 -35.48
CA GLU A 22 -7.10 -63.98 -35.32
C GLU A 22 -7.40 -63.65 -33.82
N LYS A 23 -7.30 -64.64 -32.96
CA LYS A 23 -7.49 -64.51 -31.54
C LYS A 23 -6.42 -63.57 -30.94
N ASP A 24 -5.13 -63.80 -31.21
CA ASP A 24 -4.03 -62.99 -30.75
C ASP A 24 -4.14 -61.55 -31.27
N PHE A 25 -4.58 -61.37 -32.50
CA PHE A 25 -4.85 -60.09 -33.11
C PHE A 25 -5.96 -59.32 -32.33
N GLN A 26 -7.10 -59.99 -32.07
CA GLN A 26 -8.22 -59.41 -31.36
C GLN A 26 -7.86 -59.05 -29.89
N GLU A 27 -7.12 -59.94 -29.23
CA GLU A 27 -6.62 -59.66 -27.86
C GLU A 27 -5.66 -58.46 -27.84
N THR A 28 -4.71 -58.40 -28.76
CA THR A 28 -3.77 -57.29 -28.88
C THR A 28 -4.48 -55.98 -29.22
N LYS A 29 -5.43 -55.99 -30.16
CA LYS A 29 -6.25 -54.83 -30.50
C LYS A 29 -7.06 -54.32 -29.31
N SER A 30 -7.70 -55.24 -28.58
CA SER A 30 -8.49 -54.89 -27.39
C SER A 30 -7.62 -54.26 -26.30
N ARG A 31 -6.43 -54.85 -26.04
CA ARG A 31 -5.46 -54.31 -25.07
C ARG A 31 -4.99 -52.91 -25.46
N LEU A 32 -4.56 -52.70 -26.69
CA LEU A 32 -4.12 -51.38 -27.18
C LEU A 32 -5.23 -50.34 -27.11
N GLN A 33 -6.46 -50.73 -27.41
CA GLN A 33 -7.62 -49.84 -27.31
C GLN A 33 -7.94 -49.46 -25.87
N ALA A 34 -7.81 -50.39 -24.93
CA ALA A 34 -7.96 -50.12 -23.50
C ALA A 34 -6.85 -49.19 -22.98
N GLU A 35 -5.58 -49.43 -23.32
CA GLU A 35 -4.43 -48.59 -22.97
C GLU A 35 -4.58 -47.17 -23.51
N MET A 36 -5.02 -47.03 -24.78
CA MET A 36 -5.28 -45.73 -25.40
C MET A 36 -6.39 -44.97 -24.67
N ASN A 37 -7.50 -45.63 -24.37
CA ASN A 37 -8.62 -45.03 -23.64
C ASN A 37 -8.22 -44.59 -22.22
N GLN A 38 -7.43 -45.41 -21.54
CA GLN A 38 -6.89 -45.06 -20.22
C GLN A 38 -5.98 -43.84 -20.29
N THR A 39 -5.06 -43.79 -21.24
CA THR A 39 -4.14 -42.64 -21.43
C THR A 39 -4.92 -41.37 -21.77
N LEU A 40 -5.94 -41.44 -22.62
CA LEU A 40 -6.79 -40.30 -22.94
C LEU A 40 -7.52 -39.78 -21.71
N LYS A 41 -8.06 -40.67 -20.89
CA LYS A 41 -8.72 -40.30 -19.64
C LYS A 41 -7.77 -39.60 -18.65
N GLU A 42 -6.59 -40.14 -18.46
CA GLU A 42 -5.55 -39.53 -17.60
C GLU A 42 -5.13 -38.13 -18.09
N ILE A 43 -4.96 -37.97 -19.42
CA ILE A 43 -4.66 -36.68 -20.01
C ILE A 43 -5.80 -35.69 -19.77
N GLN A 44 -7.06 -36.08 -19.99
CA GLN A 44 -8.22 -35.23 -19.77
C GLN A 44 -8.34 -34.80 -18.29
N GLU A 45 -8.18 -35.73 -17.35
CA GLU A 45 -8.22 -35.43 -15.90
C GLU A 45 -7.12 -34.48 -15.51
N ARG A 46 -5.88 -34.69 -16.00
CA ARG A 46 -4.76 -33.80 -15.74
C ARG A 46 -5.01 -32.39 -16.25
N PHE A 47 -5.39 -32.23 -17.51
CA PHE A 47 -5.67 -30.93 -18.10
C PHE A 47 -6.86 -30.21 -17.43
N SER A 48 -7.90 -30.94 -17.07
CA SER A 48 -9.05 -30.41 -16.34
C SER A 48 -8.62 -29.88 -14.98
N THR A 49 -7.82 -30.64 -14.25
CA THR A 49 -7.29 -30.22 -12.93
C THR A 49 -6.37 -29.01 -13.04
N GLU A 50 -5.45 -29.02 -14.00
CA GLU A 50 -4.56 -27.88 -14.24
C GLU A 50 -5.33 -26.61 -14.62
N ALA A 51 -6.32 -26.73 -15.49
CA ALA A 51 -7.16 -25.60 -15.89
C ALA A 51 -7.93 -25.02 -14.70
N LYS A 52 -8.49 -25.88 -13.85
CA LYS A 52 -9.20 -25.47 -12.63
C LYS A 52 -8.27 -24.71 -11.67
N VAL A 53 -7.10 -25.27 -11.37
CA VAL A 53 -6.11 -24.63 -10.48
C VAL A 53 -5.63 -23.29 -11.04
N LYS A 54 -5.36 -23.20 -12.35
CA LYS A 54 -4.97 -21.94 -12.99
C LYS A 54 -6.09 -20.91 -12.93
N SER A 55 -7.33 -21.30 -13.18
CA SER A 55 -8.49 -20.43 -13.10
C SER A 55 -8.69 -19.88 -11.68
N GLU A 56 -8.62 -20.73 -10.67
CA GLU A 56 -8.77 -20.33 -9.26
C GLU A 56 -7.67 -19.35 -8.83
N ARG A 57 -6.41 -19.61 -9.24
CA ARG A 57 -5.29 -18.69 -8.97
C ARG A 57 -5.48 -17.33 -9.64
N GLU A 58 -5.93 -17.30 -10.88
CA GLU A 58 -6.16 -16.07 -11.61
C GLU A 58 -7.32 -15.26 -11.00
N GLN A 59 -8.41 -15.93 -10.63
CA GLN A 59 -9.51 -15.30 -9.91
C GLN A 59 -9.06 -14.67 -8.59
N ALA A 60 -8.30 -15.43 -7.78
CA ALA A 60 -7.75 -14.92 -6.53
C ALA A 60 -6.85 -13.69 -6.77
N ARG A 61 -5.99 -13.74 -7.79
CA ARG A 61 -5.11 -12.63 -8.16
C ARG A 61 -5.89 -11.37 -8.53
N ILE A 62 -6.93 -11.50 -9.35
CA ILE A 62 -7.77 -10.38 -9.78
C ILE A 62 -8.50 -9.77 -8.58
N ILE A 63 -9.07 -10.61 -7.70
CA ILE A 63 -9.78 -10.14 -6.51
C ILE A 63 -8.84 -9.37 -5.58
N GLU A 64 -7.66 -9.91 -5.29
CA GLU A 64 -6.69 -9.24 -4.41
C GLU A 64 -6.14 -7.94 -5.03
N ALA A 65 -5.87 -7.91 -6.33
CA ALA A 65 -5.48 -6.70 -7.04
C ALA A 65 -6.57 -5.62 -6.96
N SER A 66 -7.84 -6.00 -7.16
CA SER A 66 -8.98 -5.09 -7.08
C SER A 66 -9.18 -4.52 -5.66
N LYS A 67 -9.02 -5.36 -4.63
CA LYS A 67 -9.06 -4.91 -3.22
C LYS A 67 -7.95 -3.91 -2.91
N LEU A 68 -6.72 -4.18 -3.39
CA LEU A 68 -5.59 -3.28 -3.21
C LEU A 68 -5.83 -1.94 -3.90
N GLN A 69 -6.36 -1.97 -5.12
CA GLN A 69 -6.69 -0.75 -5.86
C GLN A 69 -7.80 0.06 -5.16
N ALA A 70 -8.84 -0.59 -4.65
CA ALA A 70 -9.90 0.08 -3.89
C ALA A 70 -9.34 0.76 -2.61
N LYS A 71 -8.47 0.06 -1.87
CA LYS A 71 -7.79 0.66 -0.70
C LYS A 71 -6.93 1.86 -1.10
N LYS A 72 -6.19 1.77 -2.21
CA LYS A 72 -5.39 2.88 -2.71
C LYS A 72 -6.26 4.11 -2.99
N ILE A 73 -7.36 3.94 -3.73
CA ILE A 73 -8.29 5.04 -4.04
C ILE A 73 -8.83 5.69 -2.75
N MET A 74 -9.20 4.88 -1.78
CA MET A 74 -9.68 5.38 -0.48
C MET A 74 -8.60 6.18 0.26
N PHE A 75 -7.36 5.68 0.33
CA PHE A 75 -6.26 6.40 0.97
C PHE A 75 -5.89 7.68 0.23
N ASP A 76 -5.90 7.68 -1.10
CA ASP A 76 -5.64 8.87 -1.90
C ASP A 76 -6.70 9.95 -1.65
N ALA A 77 -7.97 9.57 -1.53
CA ALA A 77 -9.06 10.49 -1.20
C ALA A 77 -8.91 11.06 0.22
N ILE A 78 -8.58 10.23 1.22
CA ILE A 78 -8.32 10.67 2.60
C ILE A 78 -7.16 11.66 2.63
N ASN A 79 -6.05 11.36 1.95
CA ASN A 79 -4.89 12.23 1.89
C ASN A 79 -5.20 13.56 1.21
N ALA A 80 -5.97 13.56 0.12
CA ALA A 80 -6.39 14.79 -0.55
C ALA A 80 -7.25 15.67 0.36
N ASN A 81 -8.18 15.08 1.10
CA ASN A 81 -9.01 15.80 2.08
C ASN A 81 -8.16 16.38 3.22
N MET A 82 -7.21 15.59 3.75
CA MET A 82 -6.29 16.08 4.78
C MET A 82 -5.45 17.27 4.28
N GLN A 83 -4.89 17.18 3.08
CA GLN A 83 -4.13 18.29 2.50
C GLN A 83 -5.00 19.55 2.37
N SER A 84 -6.24 19.41 1.91
CA SER A 84 -7.18 20.53 1.83
C SER A 84 -7.46 21.14 3.20
N ALA A 85 -7.63 20.32 4.23
CA ALA A 85 -7.81 20.81 5.61
C ALA A 85 -6.57 21.57 6.12
N PHE A 86 -5.36 21.09 5.84
CA PHE A 86 -4.14 21.80 6.22
C PHE A 86 -4.00 23.16 5.51
N VAL A 87 -4.41 23.26 4.24
CA VAL A 87 -4.46 24.55 3.54
C VAL A 87 -5.38 25.53 4.27
N VAL A 88 -6.56 25.10 4.68
CA VAL A 88 -7.51 25.93 5.44
C VAL A 88 -6.91 26.33 6.80
N ILE A 89 -6.26 25.40 7.51
CA ILE A 89 -5.59 25.70 8.79
C ILE A 89 -4.51 26.78 8.60
N HIS A 90 -3.70 26.67 7.55
CA HIS A 90 -2.68 27.70 7.24
C HIS A 90 -3.31 29.07 6.99
N GLN A 91 -4.40 29.14 6.22
CA GLN A 91 -5.13 30.38 5.98
C GLN A 91 -5.70 30.98 7.25
N GLU A 92 -6.25 30.13 8.13
CA GLU A 92 -6.78 30.60 9.42
C GLU A 92 -5.66 31.09 10.37
N ILE A 93 -4.50 30.46 10.34
CA ILE A 93 -3.32 30.95 11.07
C ILE A 93 -2.89 32.32 10.54
N GLU A 94 -2.83 32.52 9.23
CA GLU A 94 -2.52 33.84 8.65
C GLU A 94 -3.55 34.91 9.07
N ASN A 95 -4.85 34.58 9.09
CA ASN A 95 -5.90 35.44 9.56
C ASN A 95 -5.73 35.76 11.05
N TYR A 96 -5.43 34.72 11.85
CA TYR A 96 -5.20 34.85 13.27
C TYR A 96 -4.02 35.78 13.57
N THR A 97 -2.94 35.74 12.82
CA THR A 97 -1.77 36.62 13.03
C THR A 97 -2.07 38.10 12.78
N LYS A 98 -3.16 38.42 12.10
CA LYS A 98 -3.65 39.81 11.88
C LYS A 98 -4.62 40.26 12.98
N SER A 99 -5.03 39.37 13.89
CA SER A 99 -6.00 39.62 14.92
C SER A 99 -5.36 40.25 16.17
N PRO A 100 -6.13 41.02 16.96
CA PRO A 100 -5.63 41.58 18.23
C PRO A 100 -5.20 40.53 19.27
N GLN A 101 -5.75 39.32 19.17
CA GLN A 101 -5.44 38.20 20.06
C GLN A 101 -4.02 37.68 19.86
N TYR A 102 -3.45 37.82 18.66
CA TYR A 102 -2.11 37.38 18.34
C TYR A 102 -1.03 38.03 19.24
N LYS A 103 -1.19 39.30 19.59
CA LYS A 103 -0.28 39.98 20.52
C LYS A 103 -0.19 39.27 21.88
N LYS A 104 -1.33 38.80 22.42
CA LYS A 104 -1.36 38.03 23.68
C LYS A 104 -0.67 36.67 23.54
N SER A 105 -0.80 36.04 22.37
CA SER A 105 -0.10 34.79 22.11
C SER A 105 1.41 34.97 22.03
N LEU A 106 1.90 36.02 21.38
CA LEU A 106 3.32 36.39 21.40
C LEU A 106 3.85 36.66 22.80
N GLU A 107 3.09 37.37 23.61
CA GLU A 107 3.44 37.61 25.02
C GLU A 107 3.56 36.31 25.82
N THR A 108 2.62 35.38 25.62
CA THR A 108 2.67 34.04 26.23
C THR A 108 3.87 33.25 25.81
N MET A 109 4.18 33.26 24.48
CA MET A 109 5.36 32.59 23.92
C MET A 109 6.66 33.15 24.50
N ILE A 110 6.79 34.49 24.60
CA ILE A 110 7.94 35.16 25.22
C ILE A 110 8.10 34.73 26.68
N ASN A 111 7.00 34.75 27.47
CA ASN A 111 7.03 34.35 28.86
C ASN A 111 7.45 32.88 29.03
N ASN A 112 6.99 31.99 28.16
CA ASN A 112 7.43 30.61 28.13
C ASN A 112 8.91 30.47 27.77
N ALA A 113 9.37 31.22 26.78
CA ALA A 113 10.78 31.23 26.39
C ALA A 113 11.68 31.74 27.53
N LYS A 114 11.30 32.85 28.20
CA LYS A 114 12.02 33.40 29.36
C LYS A 114 12.10 32.40 30.53
N LYS A 115 11.05 31.64 30.78
CA LYS A 115 11.04 30.59 31.82
C LYS A 115 12.01 29.44 31.51
N LYS A 116 12.13 29.05 30.21
CA LYS A 116 12.94 27.91 29.80
C LYS A 116 14.41 28.27 29.50
N LEU A 117 14.66 29.44 28.94
CA LEU A 117 15.98 29.88 28.45
C LEU A 117 16.65 30.93 29.31
N GLY A 118 15.91 31.52 30.31
CA GLY A 118 16.37 32.62 31.14
C GLY A 118 15.82 33.96 30.68
N GLN A 119 16.01 35.01 31.52
CA GLN A 119 15.39 36.34 31.29
C GLN A 119 15.92 37.05 30.04
N ASN A 120 17.17 36.79 29.66
CA ASN A 120 17.83 37.46 28.55
C ASN A 120 17.75 36.53 27.32
N ILE A 121 16.72 36.72 26.50
CA ILE A 121 16.51 35.99 25.27
C ILE A 121 16.68 36.88 24.04
N ILE A 122 17.10 36.30 22.94
CA ILE A 122 17.11 36.89 21.61
C ILE A 122 16.00 36.24 20.82
N VAL A 123 15.17 37.00 20.12
CA VAL A 123 14.00 36.48 19.42
C VAL A 123 14.12 36.71 17.93
N HIS A 124 13.90 35.66 17.16
CA HIS A 124 13.74 35.67 15.71
C HIS A 124 12.24 35.61 15.40
N CYS A 125 11.77 36.47 14.53
CA CYS A 125 10.35 36.61 14.21
C CYS A 125 10.15 37.08 12.76
N ARG A 126 8.92 37.16 12.32
CA ARG A 126 8.57 37.82 11.06
C ARG A 126 8.89 39.30 11.12
N GLU A 127 9.07 39.93 9.97
CA GLU A 127 9.30 41.37 9.89
C GLU A 127 8.14 42.19 10.47
N GLU A 128 6.90 41.73 10.20
CA GLU A 128 5.66 42.36 10.68
C GLU A 128 5.53 42.33 12.19
N ASP A 129 6.10 41.32 12.87
CA ASP A 129 5.97 41.13 14.33
C ASP A 129 7.00 41.90 15.13
N LYS A 130 8.04 42.46 14.48
CA LYS A 130 9.11 43.22 15.15
C LYS A 130 8.61 44.39 15.96
N SER A 131 7.62 45.11 15.47
CA SER A 131 7.03 46.24 16.15
C SER A 131 6.35 45.81 17.47
N ILE A 132 5.58 44.75 17.43
CA ILE A 132 4.88 44.19 18.60
C ILE A 132 5.88 43.69 19.65
N LEU A 133 6.94 43.00 19.20
CA LEU A 133 7.97 42.46 20.10
C LEU A 133 8.80 43.54 20.77
N LYS A 134 9.08 44.63 20.07
CA LYS A 134 9.72 45.83 20.67
C LYS A 134 8.87 46.45 21.78
N GLU A 135 7.55 46.56 21.57
CA GLU A 135 6.62 47.01 22.61
C GLU A 135 6.62 46.09 23.85
N LEU A 136 6.83 44.79 23.65
CA LEU A 136 6.93 43.79 24.72
C LEU A 136 8.34 43.75 25.38
N GLY A 137 9.24 44.66 25.01
CA GLY A 137 10.58 44.82 25.64
C GLY A 137 11.53 43.65 25.35
N VAL A 138 11.46 43.04 24.18
CA VAL A 138 12.31 41.91 23.81
C VAL A 138 13.28 42.29 22.69
N THR A 139 14.52 41.82 22.81
CA THR A 139 15.55 42.01 21.79
C THR A 139 15.22 41.13 20.58
N THR A 140 14.98 41.75 19.45
CA THR A 140 14.76 41.05 18.16
C THR A 140 16.05 41.00 17.33
N SER A 141 16.31 39.90 16.65
CA SER A 141 17.46 39.72 15.76
C SER A 141 17.00 39.49 14.29
N LYS A 142 17.32 38.38 13.71
CA LYS A 142 17.06 38.08 12.27
C LYS A 142 15.57 37.90 12.04
N SER A 143 15.10 38.37 10.86
CA SER A 143 13.78 38.03 10.37
C SER A 143 13.76 36.61 9.82
N ILE A 144 12.74 35.85 10.15
CA ILE A 144 12.48 34.49 9.66
C ILE A 144 11.21 34.47 8.82
N LYS A 145 11.14 33.54 7.89
CA LYS A 145 9.93 33.27 7.11
C LYS A 145 9.13 32.20 7.83
N THR A 146 8.02 32.59 8.42
CA THR A 146 7.13 31.71 9.18
C THR A 146 5.69 32.23 9.07
N LEU A 147 4.71 31.37 9.31
CA LEU A 147 3.29 31.74 9.41
C LEU A 147 3.03 32.65 10.61
N GLY A 148 3.82 32.51 11.66
CA GLY A 148 3.72 33.29 12.87
C GLY A 148 4.42 32.64 14.05
N GLY A 149 4.47 33.32 15.18
CA GLY A 149 5.21 32.86 16.36
C GLY A 149 6.67 33.35 16.38
N ILE A 150 7.48 32.74 17.23
CA ILE A 150 8.86 33.15 17.45
C ILE A 150 9.79 31.94 17.59
N ILE A 151 11.05 32.14 17.25
CA ILE A 151 12.16 31.31 17.71
C ILE A 151 12.93 32.11 18.74
N ALA A 152 13.08 31.57 19.94
CA ALA A 152 13.80 32.19 21.01
C ALA A 152 15.13 31.49 21.29
N GLU A 153 16.19 32.27 21.46
CA GLU A 153 17.55 31.78 21.71
C GLU A 153 18.05 32.41 23.04
N ASN A 154 18.82 31.64 23.80
CA ASN A 154 19.47 32.22 24.99
C ASN A 154 20.62 33.16 24.56
N LYS A 155 21.07 34.05 25.44
CA LYS A 155 22.11 35.04 25.14
C LYS A 155 23.40 34.43 24.59
N GLU A 156 23.71 33.22 24.97
CA GLU A 156 24.94 32.51 24.58
C GLU A 156 24.82 31.75 23.26
N GLY A 157 23.64 31.68 22.66
CA GLY A 157 23.38 30.92 21.42
C GLY A 157 23.48 29.40 21.55
N THR A 158 23.47 28.89 22.78
CA THR A 158 23.64 27.44 23.05
C THR A 158 22.32 26.68 23.16
N ARG A 159 21.23 27.37 23.35
CA ARG A 159 19.89 26.77 23.50
C ARG A 159 18.88 27.61 22.73
N GLU A 160 18.07 26.91 21.96
CA GLU A 160 17.00 27.47 21.13
C GLU A 160 15.65 26.84 21.52
N LEU A 161 14.59 27.60 21.39
CA LEU A 161 13.22 27.14 21.56
C LEU A 161 12.38 27.65 20.39
N ASP A 162 11.96 26.73 19.54
CA ASP A 162 11.06 27.02 18.43
C ASP A 162 9.61 27.03 18.94
N LEU A 163 8.95 28.16 18.81
CA LEU A 163 7.55 28.41 19.13
C LEU A 163 6.81 28.98 17.91
N THR A 164 7.25 28.64 16.71
CA THR A 164 6.54 28.98 15.48
C THR A 164 5.26 28.15 15.36
N PHE A 165 4.31 28.64 14.61
CA PHE A 165 3.08 27.90 14.35
C PHE A 165 3.33 26.66 13.50
N GLU A 166 4.34 26.66 12.64
CA GLU A 166 4.79 25.49 11.89
C GLU A 166 5.24 24.36 12.82
N GLU A 167 6.06 24.70 13.82
CA GLU A 167 6.53 23.69 14.78
C GLU A 167 5.39 23.19 15.69
N LEU A 168 4.46 24.06 16.06
CA LEU A 168 3.26 23.66 16.81
C LEU A 168 2.37 22.71 15.97
N LEU A 169 2.18 23.00 14.68
CA LEU A 169 1.44 22.11 13.79
C LEU A 169 2.18 20.78 13.62
N ARG A 170 3.50 20.80 13.40
CA ARG A 170 4.32 19.61 13.23
C ARG A 170 4.26 18.71 14.47
N THR A 171 4.41 19.30 15.65
CA THR A 171 4.39 18.56 16.92
C THR A 171 3.01 17.94 17.21
N ASN A 172 1.93 18.58 16.76
CA ASN A 172 0.56 18.13 16.99
C ASN A 172 -0.09 17.51 15.73
N GLU A 173 0.71 17.20 14.70
CA GLU A 173 0.21 16.72 13.41
C GLU A 173 -0.66 15.48 13.55
N ASP A 174 -0.24 14.52 14.37
CA ASP A 174 -0.98 13.27 14.56
C ASP A 174 -2.32 13.52 15.28
N GLN A 175 -2.36 14.46 16.23
CA GLN A 175 -3.62 14.83 16.89
C GLN A 175 -4.57 15.55 15.93
N VAL A 176 -4.05 16.42 15.09
CA VAL A 176 -4.83 17.11 14.04
C VAL A 176 -5.36 16.09 13.03
N LYS A 177 -4.54 15.15 12.57
CA LYS A 177 -4.95 14.09 11.66
C LYS A 177 -6.02 13.18 12.27
N SER A 178 -5.86 12.79 13.54
CA SER A 178 -6.85 11.99 14.27
C SER A 178 -8.19 12.71 14.35
N PHE A 179 -8.19 13.97 14.76
CA PHE A 179 -9.39 14.79 14.85
C PHE A 179 -10.08 14.97 13.51
N LEU A 180 -9.33 15.20 12.45
CA LEU A 180 -9.88 15.32 11.09
C LEU A 180 -10.48 13.98 10.63
N SER A 181 -9.81 12.85 10.90
CA SER A 181 -10.31 11.53 10.51
C SER A 181 -11.60 11.11 11.22
N GLU A 182 -11.83 11.59 12.46
CA GLU A 182 -13.08 11.35 13.20
C GLU A 182 -14.28 12.15 12.65
N LYS A 183 -14.00 13.25 11.94
CA LYS A 183 -15.02 14.16 11.39
C LYS A 183 -15.34 13.90 9.91
N MET A 184 -14.54 13.07 9.25
CA MET A 184 -14.71 12.67 7.85
C MET A 184 -15.46 11.36 7.72
#